data_732ddeedd7e253852ff8cfd4fce080fc
#
_entry.id   732ddeedd7e253852ff8cfd4fce080fc
#
_cell.length_a   1.000
_cell.length_b   1.000
_cell.length_c   1.000
_cell.angle_alpha   90.00
_cell.angle_beta   90.00
_cell.angle_gamma   90.00
#
_symmetry.space_group_name_H-M   'P 1'
#
loop_
_entity.id
_entity.type
_entity.pdbx_description
1 polymer ?
#
loop_
_entity_poly.entity_id
_entity_poly.type
_entity_poly.pdbx_seq_one_letter_code
_entity_poly.pdbx_strand_id
1 'polypeptide(L)'
;MNKEFIDRSWNWWPLFPLYPYGKKKTILREIVPNEIWTLEQIQGLYYVAVPIRMTIIKVNNGLMLINPLPPTKELVNELEKLVSIYGKVKTIVLPSASGLEHKIGLPALVRVFKDAEIWLCPGQWSFPINLPLDFLGIPSNRTKILFKDGIPYEECFKWSSLGPLN
;
A
#
# COMPACT_ATOMS: atom_id res chain seq x y z
N MET A 1 6.95 -17.53 3.53
CA MET A 1 7.14 -16.12 3.95
C MET A 1 7.34 -16.06 5.45
N ASN A 2 8.35 -15.35 5.96
CA ASN A 2 8.60 -15.29 7.41
C ASN A 2 7.62 -14.28 8.07
N LYS A 3 6.56 -14.81 8.71
CA LYS A 3 5.51 -13.98 9.36
C LYS A 3 6.05 -13.10 10.50
N GLU A 4 7.15 -13.51 11.15
CA GLU A 4 7.78 -12.71 12.21
C GLU A 4 8.40 -11.41 11.69
N PHE A 5 8.90 -11.41 10.44
CA PHE A 5 9.47 -10.24 9.83
C PHE A 5 8.44 -9.14 9.59
N ILE A 6 7.20 -9.51 9.23
CA ILE A 6 6.10 -8.56 8.98
C ILE A 6 5.74 -7.81 10.26
N ASP A 7 5.63 -8.51 11.38
CA ASP A 7 5.31 -7.89 12.67
C ASP A 7 6.44 -7.00 13.17
N ARG A 8 7.69 -7.39 12.95
CA ARG A 8 8.86 -6.59 13.32
C ARG A 8 8.99 -5.32 12.50
N SER A 9 8.69 -5.34 11.21
CA SER A 9 8.79 -4.16 10.35
C SER A 9 7.81 -3.06 10.73
N TRP A 10 6.73 -3.40 11.42
CA TRP A 10 5.76 -2.43 11.95
C TRP A 10 6.17 -1.85 13.30
N ASN A 11 6.94 -2.56 14.08
CA ASN A 11 7.39 -2.15 15.41
C ASN A 11 8.54 -1.12 15.38
N TRP A 12 9.08 -0.78 14.23
CA TRP A 12 10.24 0.08 14.07
C TRP A 12 9.94 1.59 14.03
N TRP A 13 8.83 2.03 14.62
CA TRP A 13 8.55 3.44 14.86
C TRP A 13 8.48 3.75 16.37
N PRO A 14 9.59 3.60 17.12
CA PRO A 14 9.58 3.79 18.58
C PRO A 14 9.30 5.23 18.99
N LEU A 15 9.50 6.21 18.09
CA LEU A 15 9.24 7.63 18.37
C LEU A 15 7.77 8.02 18.20
N PHE A 16 6.96 7.18 17.53
CA PHE A 16 5.55 7.43 17.30
C PHE A 16 4.76 6.16 17.59
N PRO A 17 4.26 5.98 18.81
CA PRO A 17 3.45 4.82 19.15
C PRO A 17 2.16 4.83 18.32
N LEU A 18 2.10 3.94 17.34
CA LEU A 18 0.94 3.78 16.47
C LEU A 18 -0.08 2.87 17.15
N TYR A 19 -1.31 3.33 17.26
CA TYR A 19 -2.39 2.56 17.85
C TYR A 19 -3.21 1.81 16.78
N PRO A 20 -3.69 0.59 17.03
CA PRO A 20 -3.28 -0.34 18.09
C PRO A 20 -1.93 -0.97 17.78
N TYR A 21 -1.00 -0.88 18.71
CA TYR A 21 0.35 -1.39 18.56
C TYR A 21 0.36 -2.91 18.34
N GLY A 22 0.92 -3.37 17.23
CA GLY A 22 1.13 -4.79 16.94
C GLY A 22 -0.12 -5.66 16.74
N LYS A 23 -1.33 -5.11 16.91
CA LYS A 23 -2.60 -5.86 16.84
C LYS A 23 -3.65 -5.11 16.05
N LYS A 24 -3.36 -4.81 14.78
CA LYS A 24 -4.35 -4.17 13.91
C LYS A 24 -5.31 -5.21 13.35
N LYS A 25 -6.57 -5.09 13.73
CA LYS A 25 -7.63 -5.87 13.10
C LYS A 25 -7.77 -5.42 11.64
N THR A 26 -7.73 -6.38 10.75
CA THR A 26 -7.93 -6.17 9.31
C THR A 26 -9.29 -6.73 8.90
N ILE A 27 -10.09 -5.90 8.25
CA ILE A 27 -11.43 -6.29 7.79
C ILE A 27 -11.39 -6.34 6.26
N LEU A 28 -11.62 -7.53 5.70
CA LEU A 28 -11.81 -7.72 4.26
C LEU A 28 -13.29 -7.55 3.93
N ARG A 29 -13.59 -6.74 2.90
CA ARG A 29 -14.94 -6.61 2.33
C ARG A 29 -14.87 -6.79 0.84
N GLU A 30 -15.77 -7.57 0.28
CA GLU A 30 -16.00 -7.63 -1.15
C GLU A 30 -16.99 -6.51 -1.53
N ILE A 31 -16.59 -5.65 -2.46
CA ILE A 31 -17.38 -4.49 -2.90
C ILE A 31 -18.07 -4.79 -4.22
N VAL A 32 -17.30 -5.36 -5.17
CA VAL A 32 -17.85 -5.88 -6.44
C VAL A 32 -17.49 -7.36 -6.49
N PRO A 33 -18.46 -8.24 -6.67
CA PRO A 33 -18.23 -9.68 -6.65
C PRO A 33 -17.15 -10.12 -7.64
N ASN A 34 -16.11 -10.79 -7.12
CA ASN A 34 -14.96 -11.31 -7.86
C ASN A 34 -14.11 -10.28 -8.61
N GLU A 35 -14.25 -8.98 -8.32
CA GLU A 35 -13.53 -7.90 -9.02
C GLU A 35 -12.86 -6.91 -8.08
N ILE A 36 -13.58 -6.43 -7.05
CA ILE A 36 -13.08 -5.37 -6.17
C ILE A 36 -13.32 -5.71 -4.71
N TRP A 37 -12.26 -5.63 -3.93
CA TRP A 37 -12.28 -5.80 -2.46
C TRP A 37 -11.63 -4.60 -1.77
N THR A 38 -11.94 -4.43 -0.50
CA THR A 38 -11.24 -3.51 0.38
C THR A 38 -10.70 -4.23 1.60
N LEU A 39 -9.51 -3.83 2.03
CA LEU A 39 -8.96 -4.16 3.34
C LEU A 39 -8.93 -2.89 4.18
N GLU A 40 -9.49 -2.97 5.38
CA GLU A 40 -9.61 -1.84 6.29
C GLU A 40 -8.85 -2.11 7.58
N GLN A 41 -8.11 -1.11 8.05
CA GLN A 41 -7.42 -1.11 9.34
C GLN A 41 -7.67 0.21 10.05
N ILE A 42 -7.55 0.21 11.38
CA ILE A 42 -7.50 1.44 12.16
C ILE A 42 -6.03 1.77 12.41
N GLN A 43 -5.61 2.95 12.01
CA GLN A 43 -4.29 3.49 12.32
C GLN A 43 -4.46 4.65 13.29
N GLY A 44 -3.63 4.69 14.32
CA GLY A 44 -3.69 5.76 15.29
C GLY A 44 -2.31 6.24 15.69
N LEU A 45 -2.28 7.49 16.14
CA LEU A 45 -1.14 8.12 16.77
C LEU A 45 -1.64 8.73 18.07
N TYR A 46 -1.12 8.28 19.22
CA TYR A 46 -1.61 8.65 20.56
C TYR A 46 -3.11 8.40 20.71
N TYR A 47 -3.91 9.47 20.78
CA TYR A 47 -5.36 9.42 20.99
C TYR A 47 -6.18 9.57 19.71
N VAL A 48 -5.53 9.77 18.58
CA VAL A 48 -6.22 9.92 17.29
C VAL A 48 -6.15 8.59 16.53
N ALA A 49 -7.31 8.04 16.21
CA ALA A 49 -7.42 6.81 15.42
C ALA A 49 -8.23 7.09 14.16
N VAL A 50 -7.66 6.77 13.00
CA VAL A 50 -8.26 6.96 11.68
C VAL A 50 -8.45 5.61 10.99
N PRO A 51 -9.62 5.35 10.40
CA PRO A 51 -9.78 4.21 9.52
C PRO A 51 -9.01 4.47 8.21
N ILE A 52 -8.19 3.51 7.83
CA ILE A 52 -7.46 3.53 6.57
C ILE A 52 -7.87 2.32 5.74
N ARG A 53 -7.92 2.51 4.42
CA ARG A 53 -8.43 1.52 3.49
C ARG A 53 -7.48 1.32 2.31
N MET A 54 -7.22 0.06 1.99
CA MET A 54 -6.59 -0.36 0.74
C MET A 54 -7.65 -0.95 -0.16
N THR A 55 -7.67 -0.55 -1.42
CA THR A 55 -8.52 -1.16 -2.45
C THR A 55 -7.72 -2.20 -3.21
N ILE A 56 -8.33 -3.35 -3.43
CA ILE A 56 -7.77 -4.46 -4.20
C ILE A 56 -8.64 -4.62 -5.45
N ILE A 57 -8.02 -4.60 -6.61
CA ILE A 57 -8.71 -4.75 -7.88
C ILE A 57 -8.12 -5.94 -8.63
N LYS A 58 -8.98 -6.81 -9.12
CA LYS A 58 -8.59 -7.87 -10.03
C LYS A 58 -8.17 -7.27 -11.37
N VAL A 59 -7.01 -7.65 -11.83
CA VAL A 59 -6.46 -7.28 -13.13
C VAL A 59 -6.09 -8.53 -13.92
N ASN A 60 -5.65 -8.35 -15.16
CA ASN A 60 -5.22 -9.48 -15.99
C ASN A 60 -4.14 -10.32 -15.28
N ASN A 61 -4.49 -11.56 -14.92
CA ASN A 61 -3.62 -12.54 -14.26
C ASN A 61 -3.06 -12.10 -12.90
N GLY A 62 -3.82 -11.37 -12.09
CA GLY A 62 -3.39 -11.00 -10.75
C GLY A 62 -4.19 -9.89 -10.08
N LEU A 63 -3.56 -9.23 -9.12
CA LEU A 63 -4.17 -8.21 -8.28
C LEU A 63 -3.38 -6.90 -8.34
N MET A 64 -4.11 -5.78 -8.32
CA MET A 64 -3.57 -4.44 -8.09
C MET A 64 -4.02 -3.94 -6.73
N LEU A 65 -3.08 -3.41 -5.95
CA LEU A 65 -3.33 -2.83 -4.63
C LEU A 65 -3.22 -1.31 -4.71
N ILE A 66 -4.23 -0.59 -4.25
CA ILE A 66 -4.25 0.88 -4.22
C ILE A 66 -4.36 1.34 -2.77
N ASN A 67 -3.60 2.35 -2.39
CA ASN A 67 -3.49 2.84 -1.01
C ASN A 67 -2.97 1.76 -0.05
N PRO A 68 -1.68 1.41 -0.14
CA PRO A 68 -1.09 0.32 0.63
C PRO A 68 -1.30 0.49 2.14
N LEU A 69 -1.56 -0.63 2.80
CA LEU A 69 -1.67 -0.72 4.26
C LEU A 69 -0.46 -1.44 4.85
N PRO A 70 -0.19 -1.23 6.15
CA PRO A 70 0.83 -2.01 6.86
C PRO A 70 0.56 -3.51 6.79
N PRO A 71 1.55 -4.32 6.37
CA PRO A 71 1.38 -5.75 6.18
C PRO A 71 1.43 -6.52 7.50
N THR A 72 0.38 -6.42 8.30
CA THR A 72 0.21 -7.28 9.47
C THR A 72 0.00 -8.74 9.04
N LYS A 73 0.21 -9.69 9.95
CA LYS A 73 -0.06 -11.12 9.67
C LYS A 73 -1.47 -11.34 9.14
N GLU A 74 -2.44 -10.67 9.74
CA GLU A 74 -3.85 -10.78 9.36
C GLU A 74 -4.08 -10.25 7.95
N LEU A 75 -3.55 -9.05 7.62
CA LEU A 75 -3.65 -8.48 6.28
C LEU A 75 -3.03 -9.41 5.22
N VAL A 76 -1.83 -9.91 5.50
CA VAL A 76 -1.15 -10.80 4.55
C VAL A 76 -1.92 -12.10 4.35
N ASN A 77 -2.48 -12.68 5.41
CA ASN A 77 -3.30 -13.88 5.30
C ASN A 77 -4.55 -13.65 4.44
N GLU A 78 -5.22 -12.49 4.57
CA GLU A 78 -6.37 -12.16 3.71
C GLU A 78 -5.95 -11.95 2.25
N LEU A 79 -4.80 -11.28 2.01
CA LEU A 79 -4.27 -11.14 0.65
C LEU A 79 -3.85 -12.49 0.04
N GLU A 80 -3.24 -13.38 0.81
CA GLU A 80 -2.85 -14.72 0.34
C GLU A 80 -4.06 -15.56 -0.11
N LYS A 81 -5.22 -15.40 0.54
CA LYS A 81 -6.48 -16.03 0.08
C LYS A 81 -6.88 -15.53 -1.30
N LEU A 82 -6.85 -14.22 -1.52
CA LEU A 82 -7.17 -13.65 -2.83
C LEU A 82 -6.13 -14.04 -3.89
N VAL A 83 -4.85 -14.00 -3.53
CA VAL A 83 -3.74 -14.42 -4.42
C VAL A 83 -3.88 -15.87 -4.87
N SER A 84 -4.33 -16.77 -4.00
CA SER A 84 -4.53 -18.18 -4.35
C SER A 84 -5.63 -18.40 -5.40
N ILE A 85 -6.60 -17.48 -5.50
CA ILE A 85 -7.74 -17.58 -6.41
C ILE A 85 -7.49 -16.79 -7.70
N TYR A 86 -6.97 -15.55 -7.56
CA TYR A 86 -6.93 -14.59 -8.67
C TYR A 86 -5.52 -14.34 -9.23
N GLY A 87 -4.50 -14.94 -8.64
CA GLY A 87 -3.11 -14.77 -9.03
C GLY A 87 -2.36 -13.74 -8.19
N LYS A 88 -1.06 -13.60 -8.46
CA LYS A 88 -0.15 -12.80 -7.62
C LYS A 88 -0.45 -11.30 -7.66
N VAL A 89 -0.01 -10.58 -6.63
CA VAL A 89 0.01 -9.11 -6.66
C VAL A 89 0.99 -8.65 -7.73
N LYS A 90 0.48 -7.94 -8.73
CA LYS A 90 1.23 -7.41 -9.88
C LYS A 90 1.68 -5.98 -9.68
N THR A 91 0.82 -5.19 -9.02
CA THR A 91 1.00 -3.74 -8.96
C THR A 91 0.58 -3.21 -7.60
N ILE A 92 1.36 -2.28 -7.07
CA ILE A 92 1.05 -1.53 -5.85
C ILE A 92 1.07 -0.05 -6.21
N VAL A 93 -0.04 0.65 -5.98
CA VAL A 93 -0.23 2.06 -6.34
C VAL A 93 -0.37 2.89 -5.08
N LEU A 94 0.46 3.92 -4.94
CA LEU A 94 0.30 4.98 -3.94
C LEU A 94 -0.06 6.28 -4.68
N PRO A 95 -1.36 6.62 -4.79
CA PRO A 95 -1.83 7.74 -5.61
C PRO A 95 -1.73 9.10 -4.91
N SER A 96 -1.26 9.15 -3.66
CA SER A 96 -1.12 10.39 -2.88
C SER A 96 0.35 10.71 -2.61
N ALA A 97 0.71 11.98 -2.68
CA ALA A 97 2.04 12.48 -2.32
C ALA A 97 2.12 12.90 -0.84
N SER A 98 1.00 13.42 -0.31
CA SER A 98 0.85 13.86 1.08
C SER A 98 0.11 12.79 1.89
N GLY A 99 0.34 12.82 3.20
CA GLY A 99 -0.27 11.85 4.11
C GLY A 99 0.65 10.68 4.41
N LEU A 100 0.79 10.40 5.69
CA LEU A 100 1.67 9.35 6.18
C LEU A 100 0.98 7.99 6.21
N GLU A 101 -0.34 7.98 6.22
CA GLU A 101 -1.17 6.80 6.53
C GLU A 101 -0.87 5.61 5.63
N HIS A 102 -0.83 5.85 4.33
CA HIS A 102 -0.54 4.80 3.34
C HIS A 102 0.95 4.68 3.02
N LYS A 103 1.67 5.79 3.09
CA LYS A 103 3.11 5.84 2.81
C LYS A 103 3.92 5.02 3.81
N ILE A 104 3.54 5.04 5.09
CA ILE A 104 4.21 4.27 6.15
C ILE A 104 4.13 2.75 5.88
N GLY A 105 3.02 2.26 5.37
CA GLY A 105 2.83 0.84 5.07
C GLY A 105 3.56 0.35 3.83
N LEU A 106 3.84 1.23 2.87
CA LEU A 106 4.36 0.87 1.57
C LEU A 106 5.72 0.15 1.62
N PRO A 107 6.76 0.64 2.33
CA PRO A 107 8.07 -0.03 2.37
C PRO A 107 8.02 -1.46 2.87
N ALA A 108 7.17 -1.73 3.85
CA ALA A 108 6.98 -3.08 4.37
C ALA A 108 6.19 -3.96 3.39
N LEU A 109 5.14 -3.43 2.77
CA LEU A 109 4.32 -4.17 1.82
C LEU A 109 5.08 -4.56 0.55
N VAL A 110 5.94 -3.68 0.02
CA VAL A 110 6.76 -3.98 -1.17
C VAL A 110 7.84 -5.03 -0.91
N ARG A 111 8.23 -5.26 0.35
CA ARG A 111 9.11 -6.37 0.74
C ARG A 111 8.38 -7.70 0.78
N VAL A 112 7.08 -7.69 1.05
CA VAL A 112 6.22 -8.89 1.00
C VAL A 112 5.99 -9.30 -0.46
N PHE A 113 5.66 -8.34 -1.33
CA PHE A 113 5.37 -8.58 -2.75
C PHE A 113 6.52 -8.08 -3.62
N LYS A 114 7.62 -8.86 -3.61
CA LYS A 114 8.89 -8.47 -4.25
C LYS A 114 8.81 -8.35 -5.77
N ASP A 115 7.87 -9.04 -6.40
CA ASP A 115 7.69 -9.03 -7.87
C ASP A 115 6.71 -7.94 -8.34
N ALA A 116 6.01 -7.28 -7.42
CA ALA A 116 5.04 -6.26 -7.78
C ALA A 116 5.71 -4.99 -8.28
N GLU A 117 5.20 -4.44 -9.38
CA GLU A 117 5.55 -3.11 -9.86
C GLU A 117 4.97 -2.04 -8.93
N ILE A 118 5.69 -0.96 -8.71
CA ILE A 118 5.30 0.10 -7.78
C ILE A 118 5.00 1.36 -8.59
N TRP A 119 3.83 1.97 -8.35
CA TRP A 119 3.44 3.21 -8.99
C TRP A 119 3.17 4.28 -7.92
N LEU A 120 3.87 5.40 -8.02
CA LEU A 120 3.79 6.49 -7.06
C LEU A 120 3.24 7.76 -7.70
N CYS A 121 2.44 8.50 -6.95
CA CYS A 121 2.13 9.87 -7.28
C CYS A 121 3.42 10.69 -7.36
N PRO A 122 3.56 11.63 -8.32
CA PRO A 122 4.70 12.54 -8.37
C PRO A 122 4.83 13.36 -7.08
N GLY A 123 6.07 13.80 -6.78
CA GLY A 123 6.33 14.65 -5.63
C GLY A 123 6.27 13.95 -4.28
N GLN A 124 6.64 12.66 -4.19
CA GLN A 124 6.76 11.97 -2.91
C GLN A 124 7.74 12.72 -2.00
N TRP A 125 7.21 13.20 -0.88
CA TRP A 125 7.95 14.04 0.05
C TRP A 125 8.39 13.25 1.30
N SER A 126 9.59 13.57 1.80
CA SER A 126 10.11 13.07 3.07
C SER A 126 10.66 14.23 3.90
N PHE A 127 10.08 14.46 5.05
CA PHE A 127 10.52 15.51 5.97
C PHE A 127 11.77 15.04 6.78
N PRO A 128 12.76 15.91 7.06
CA PRO A 128 12.85 17.33 6.69
C PRO A 128 13.49 17.58 5.32
N ILE A 129 13.99 16.54 4.67
CA ILE A 129 14.67 16.63 3.37
C ILE A 129 14.10 15.59 2.42
N ASN A 130 14.05 15.90 1.13
CA ASN A 130 13.66 14.94 0.11
C ASN A 130 14.74 13.87 -0.06
N LEU A 131 14.49 12.69 0.47
CA LEU A 131 15.37 11.53 0.33
C LEU A 131 15.03 10.74 -0.94
N PRO A 132 16.02 10.11 -1.57
CA PRO A 132 15.77 9.13 -2.62
C PRO A 132 14.84 8.00 -2.14
N LEU A 133 14.04 7.43 -3.06
CA LEU A 133 13.06 6.39 -2.74
C LEU A 133 13.67 5.18 -2.03
N ASP A 134 14.89 4.79 -2.40
CA ASP A 134 15.58 3.66 -1.78
C ASP A 134 15.86 3.89 -0.28
N PHE A 135 16.14 5.13 0.13
CA PHE A 135 16.26 5.49 1.55
C PHE A 135 14.93 5.37 2.31
N LEU A 136 13.82 5.56 1.60
CA LEU A 136 12.49 5.35 2.16
C LEU A 136 12.09 3.87 2.18
N GLY A 137 12.95 2.97 1.71
CA GLY A 137 12.70 1.55 1.60
C GLY A 137 11.78 1.18 0.42
N ILE A 138 11.69 2.06 -0.58
CA ILE A 138 10.93 1.86 -1.81
C ILE A 138 11.94 1.62 -2.94
N PRO A 139 12.03 0.41 -3.51
CA PRO A 139 13.05 0.09 -4.52
C PRO A 139 12.79 0.85 -5.82
N SER A 140 13.74 1.75 -6.18
CA SER A 140 13.63 2.62 -7.34
C SER A 140 13.62 1.85 -8.67
N ASN A 141 14.31 0.71 -8.74
CA ASN A 141 14.45 -0.11 -9.95
C ASN A 141 13.14 -0.74 -10.46
N ARG A 142 12.09 -0.78 -9.66
CA ARG A 142 10.75 -1.27 -10.04
C ARG A 142 9.64 -0.26 -9.73
N THR A 143 10.03 0.99 -9.54
CA THR A 143 9.11 2.09 -9.25
C THR A 143 8.94 2.98 -10.46
N LYS A 144 7.70 3.28 -10.80
CA LYS A 144 7.27 4.21 -11.83
C LYS A 144 6.47 5.36 -11.22
N ILE A 145 6.49 6.50 -11.88
CA ILE A 145 5.77 7.70 -11.45
C ILE A 145 4.52 7.84 -12.31
N LEU A 146 3.37 7.91 -11.65
CA LEU A 146 2.06 8.11 -12.29
C LEU A 146 2.08 9.36 -13.18
N PHE A 147 1.48 9.25 -14.36
CA PHE A 147 1.37 10.29 -15.40
C PHE A 147 2.70 10.72 -16.05
N LYS A 148 3.84 10.41 -15.44
CA LYS A 148 5.16 10.65 -16.04
C LYS A 148 5.64 9.43 -16.84
N ASP A 149 5.54 8.25 -16.22
CA ASP A 149 5.98 6.98 -16.81
C ASP A 149 4.80 6.17 -17.38
N GLY A 150 3.62 6.77 -17.46
CA GLY A 150 2.36 6.17 -17.91
C GLY A 150 1.38 5.97 -16.75
N ILE A 151 0.44 5.07 -16.95
CA ILE A 151 -0.62 4.73 -16.00
C ILE A 151 -0.78 3.19 -16.00
N PRO A 152 -0.83 2.54 -14.82
CA PRO A 152 -1.01 1.10 -14.78
C PRO A 152 -2.40 0.72 -15.29
N TYR A 153 -2.47 -0.25 -16.20
CA TYR A 153 -3.73 -0.76 -16.78
C TYR A 153 -4.63 0.33 -17.38
N GLU A 154 -4.02 1.24 -18.16
CA GLU A 154 -4.72 2.36 -18.80
C GLU A 154 -5.89 1.89 -19.68
N GLU A 155 -5.75 0.73 -20.31
CA GLU A 155 -6.79 0.10 -21.12
C GLU A 155 -8.01 -0.37 -20.33
N CYS A 156 -7.85 -0.59 -19.01
CA CYS A 156 -8.91 -1.10 -18.15
C CYS A 156 -9.56 -0.02 -17.28
N PHE A 157 -8.85 1.08 -17.01
CA PHE A 157 -9.27 2.09 -16.04
C PHE A 157 -9.17 3.50 -16.61
N LYS A 158 -10.22 4.28 -16.37
CA LYS A 158 -10.18 5.73 -16.63
C LYS A 158 -9.57 6.45 -15.42
N TRP A 159 -8.35 6.89 -15.56
CA TRP A 159 -7.65 7.65 -14.53
C TRP A 159 -7.85 9.16 -14.71
N SER A 160 -7.93 9.88 -13.61
CA SER A 160 -7.91 11.35 -13.60
C SER A 160 -6.95 11.84 -12.54
N SER A 161 -6.13 12.85 -12.85
CA SER A 161 -5.36 13.58 -11.85
C SER A 161 -6.22 14.71 -11.31
N LEU A 162 -6.32 14.81 -10.00
CA LEU A 162 -6.64 16.10 -9.38
C LEU A 162 -5.40 16.96 -9.56
N GLY A 163 -5.50 18.03 -10.34
CA GLY A 163 -4.39 18.95 -10.60
C GLY A 163 -3.72 19.43 -9.31
N PRO A 164 -2.53 20.04 -9.40
CA PRO A 164 -1.88 20.59 -8.23
C PRO A 164 -2.84 21.54 -7.51
N LEU A 165 -3.02 21.34 -6.23
CA LEU A 165 -3.66 22.33 -5.36
C LEU A 165 -2.71 23.54 -5.37
N ASN A 166 -3.08 24.58 -6.12
CA ASN A 166 -2.40 25.87 -6.09
C ASN A 166 -2.56 26.53 -4.73
#